data_42b98b7a4282ac3cff2d6c9f9e5f3b68
#
_entry.id   42b98b7a4282ac3cff2d6c9f9e5f3b68
#
_cell.length_a   1.000
_cell.length_b   1.000
_cell.length_c   1.000
_cell.angle_alpha   90.00
_cell.angle_beta   90.00
_cell.angle_gamma   90.00
#
_symmetry.space_group_name_H-M   'P 1'
#
loop_
_entity.id
_entity.type
_entity.pdbx_description
1 polymer ?
#
loop_
_entity_poly.entity_id
_entity_poly.type
_entity_poly.pdbx_seq_one_letter_code
_entity_poly.pdbx_strand_id
1 'polypeptide(L)'
;MNTLRSSLLVTSIALCIGLLSAQTTVTPSSFAFSNGVHPTFSFVFEGTDVKYVESYWRDELKRISANVSAKKEVIAAGALLPQVSTDTVRILVKAEQRKNSPLLTAHVAILTTAGYVGPTTNERAYEAARAFVQQHSTALRRQLAQQELTSAEKGLSQLRTELNNLQRERERANSSIEKSRQRAAEAVTDQQNARATMDQLTPRIEAKRVEVAQTPSDAGTKELNDLLKQQTKAQDTERKALETERNMVKKGEELELQVKKYDEDELRKQEAIARQETLVGTLREKLDAIR
;
A
#
# COMPACT_ATOMS: atom_id res chain seq x y z
N MET A 1 14.97 24.71 38.13
CA MET A 1 15.95 25.33 37.20
C MET A 1 16.70 24.16 36.54
N ASN A 2 16.44 23.90 35.32
CA ASN A 2 17.29 23.41 34.24
C ASN A 2 16.41 22.81 33.13
N THR A 3 16.13 23.65 32.18
CA THR A 3 15.43 23.33 30.93
C THR A 3 16.41 22.64 29.99
N LEU A 4 16.27 21.34 29.77
CA LEU A 4 16.94 20.62 28.69
C LEU A 4 16.07 20.72 27.42
N ARG A 5 16.44 21.64 26.56
CA ARG A 5 15.99 21.75 25.18
C ARG A 5 16.63 20.61 24.38
N SER A 6 15.87 19.56 24.10
CA SER A 6 16.26 18.55 23.09
C SER A 6 15.95 19.13 21.70
N SER A 7 16.97 19.68 21.06
CA SER A 7 16.96 20.01 19.63
C SER A 7 16.87 18.72 18.83
N LEU A 8 15.71 18.43 18.27
CA LEU A 8 15.54 17.44 17.21
C LEU A 8 16.18 18.01 15.94
N LEU A 9 17.38 17.57 15.65
CA LEU A 9 18.08 17.79 14.39
C LEU A 9 17.37 16.95 13.33
N VAL A 10 16.41 17.55 12.64
CA VAL A 10 15.81 17.00 11.42
C VAL A 10 16.87 17.09 10.34
N THR A 11 17.59 16.01 10.14
CA THR A 11 18.51 15.84 9.01
C THR A 11 17.66 15.70 7.75
N SER A 12 17.38 16.84 7.10
CA SER A 12 16.87 16.88 5.73
C SER A 12 17.93 16.27 4.82
N ILE A 13 17.81 14.99 4.53
CA ILE A 13 18.46 14.39 3.37
C ILE A 13 17.75 14.96 2.16
N ALA A 14 18.23 16.10 1.70
CA ALA A 14 17.92 16.60 0.37
C ALA A 14 18.52 15.59 -0.61
N LEU A 15 17.70 14.63 -1.02
CA LEU A 15 17.99 13.76 -2.15
C LEU A 15 17.98 14.68 -3.38
N CYS A 16 19.15 15.28 -3.69
CA CYS A 16 19.41 15.88 -4.98
C CYS A 16 19.36 14.78 -6.03
N ILE A 17 18.15 14.37 -6.42
CA ILE A 17 17.92 13.63 -7.66
C ILE A 17 18.21 14.65 -8.74
N GLY A 18 19.49 14.70 -9.16
CA GLY A 18 19.85 15.39 -10.36
C GLY A 18 18.93 14.91 -11.47
N LEU A 19 18.12 15.83 -11.98
CA LEU A 19 17.41 15.68 -13.25
C LEU A 19 18.49 15.54 -14.34
N LEU A 20 19.15 14.40 -14.36
CA LEU A 20 19.86 13.92 -15.55
C LEU A 20 18.74 13.77 -16.59
N SER A 21 18.66 14.78 -17.46
CA SER A 21 17.89 14.69 -18.69
C SER A 21 18.25 13.36 -19.35
N ALA A 22 17.39 12.39 -19.13
CA ALA A 22 17.63 11.03 -19.57
C ALA A 22 17.33 10.92 -21.07
N GLN A 23 17.97 11.76 -21.89
CA GLN A 23 18.13 11.44 -23.28
C GLN A 23 18.94 10.16 -23.34
N THR A 24 18.31 9.09 -23.78
CA THR A 24 18.96 7.82 -24.01
C THR A 24 19.96 8.01 -25.14
N THR A 25 21.16 8.39 -24.80
CA THR A 25 22.19 8.53 -25.80
C THR A 25 22.60 7.13 -26.24
N VAL A 26 22.21 6.76 -27.45
CA VAL A 26 22.74 5.57 -28.13
C VAL A 26 24.15 5.90 -28.59
N THR A 27 25.14 5.19 -28.04
CA THR A 27 26.55 5.39 -28.34
C THR A 27 27.09 4.24 -29.18
N PRO A 28 27.92 4.52 -30.18
CA PRO A 28 28.65 3.46 -30.90
C PRO A 28 29.65 2.79 -29.95
N SER A 29 29.73 1.46 -30.00
CA SER A 29 30.67 0.65 -29.25
C SER A 29 31.00 -0.65 -30.02
N SER A 30 31.69 -1.55 -29.37
CA SER A 30 31.91 -2.93 -29.85
C SER A 30 31.56 -3.90 -28.75
N PHE A 31 30.97 -5.03 -29.12
CA PHE A 31 30.59 -6.06 -28.17
C PHE A 31 30.88 -7.46 -28.70
N ALA A 32 31.27 -8.37 -27.82
CA ALA A 32 31.54 -9.76 -28.12
C ALA A 32 30.26 -10.61 -28.04
N PHE A 33 29.65 -10.90 -29.18
CA PHE A 33 28.60 -11.88 -29.32
C PHE A 33 29.14 -13.29 -29.45
N SER A 34 28.26 -14.29 -29.47
CA SER A 34 28.67 -15.70 -29.63
C SER A 34 29.39 -16.00 -30.94
N ASN A 35 29.23 -15.16 -31.95
CA ASN A 35 29.81 -15.28 -33.29
C ASN A 35 30.95 -14.29 -33.56
N GLY A 36 31.45 -13.59 -32.55
CA GLY A 36 32.60 -12.66 -32.67
C GLY A 36 32.32 -11.27 -32.12
N VAL A 37 33.33 -10.39 -32.22
CA VAL A 37 33.21 -8.98 -31.80
C VAL A 37 32.68 -8.15 -32.97
N HIS A 38 31.59 -7.41 -32.73
CA HIS A 38 30.96 -6.63 -33.77
C HIS A 38 30.70 -5.18 -33.31
N PRO A 39 30.65 -4.21 -34.26
CA PRO A 39 30.15 -2.87 -33.97
C PRO A 39 28.72 -2.93 -33.44
N THR A 40 28.44 -2.13 -32.42
CA THR A 40 27.14 -2.09 -31.76
C THR A 40 26.70 -0.66 -31.50
N PHE A 41 25.39 -0.51 -31.38
CA PHE A 41 24.73 0.63 -30.74
C PHE A 41 24.40 0.25 -29.31
N SER A 42 25.01 0.94 -28.35
CA SER A 42 24.86 0.62 -26.92
C SER A 42 24.13 1.74 -26.16
N PHE A 43 23.33 1.35 -25.20
CA PHE A 43 22.59 2.26 -24.36
C PHE A 43 22.39 1.65 -22.95
N VAL A 44 22.19 2.53 -21.96
CA VAL A 44 22.18 2.14 -20.55
C VAL A 44 20.78 2.33 -19.96
N PHE A 45 20.35 1.40 -19.11
CA PHE A 45 19.12 1.47 -18.30
C PHE A 45 19.41 1.35 -16.82
N GLU A 46 18.47 1.86 -16.02
CA GLU A 46 18.36 1.64 -14.59
C GLU A 46 17.00 1.03 -14.27
N GLY A 47 16.89 0.36 -13.10
CA GLY A 47 15.62 -0.11 -12.58
C GLY A 47 14.98 -1.27 -13.33
N THR A 48 15.77 -2.02 -14.11
CA THR A 48 15.29 -3.19 -14.87
C THR A 48 16.33 -4.30 -14.86
N ASP A 49 15.98 -5.47 -15.37
CA ASP A 49 16.86 -6.62 -15.48
C ASP A 49 17.11 -7.04 -16.95
N VAL A 50 18.16 -7.86 -17.14
CA VAL A 50 18.55 -8.38 -18.45
C VAL A 50 17.42 -9.09 -19.16
N LYS A 51 16.67 -9.93 -18.43
CA LYS A 51 15.59 -10.74 -18.99
C LYS A 51 14.46 -9.87 -19.53
N TYR A 52 14.12 -8.79 -18.82
CA TYR A 52 13.09 -7.86 -19.27
C TYR A 52 13.48 -7.16 -20.57
N VAL A 53 14.71 -6.62 -20.64
CA VAL A 53 15.23 -5.93 -21.83
C VAL A 53 15.32 -6.87 -23.02
N GLU A 54 15.89 -8.08 -22.85
CA GLU A 54 15.97 -9.08 -23.92
C GLU A 54 14.57 -9.57 -24.37
N SER A 55 13.60 -9.67 -23.44
CA SER A 55 12.23 -10.04 -23.78
C SER A 55 11.54 -8.96 -24.61
N TYR A 56 11.69 -7.69 -24.23
CA TYR A 56 11.19 -6.55 -25.01
C TYR A 56 11.73 -6.60 -26.46
N TRP A 57 13.05 -6.71 -26.61
CA TRP A 57 13.67 -6.78 -27.93
C TRP A 57 13.22 -8.00 -28.73
N ARG A 58 13.13 -9.15 -28.11
CA ARG A 58 12.61 -10.36 -28.76
C ARG A 58 11.20 -10.14 -29.31
N ASP A 59 10.33 -9.52 -28.55
CA ASP A 59 8.92 -9.35 -28.92
C ASP A 59 8.77 -8.24 -30.00
N GLU A 60 9.56 -7.17 -29.92
CA GLU A 60 9.61 -6.16 -30.99
C GLU A 60 10.20 -6.71 -32.29
N LEU A 61 11.28 -7.47 -32.22
CA LEU A 61 11.91 -8.05 -33.39
C LEU A 61 11.05 -9.12 -34.08
N LYS A 62 10.18 -9.82 -33.36
CA LYS A 62 9.19 -10.74 -33.99
C LYS A 62 8.23 -10.04 -34.95
N ARG A 63 7.98 -8.76 -34.76
CA ARG A 63 7.08 -7.99 -35.62
C ARG A 63 7.64 -7.66 -36.97
N ILE A 64 8.96 -7.63 -37.09
CA ILE A 64 9.68 -7.19 -38.28
C ILE A 64 10.58 -8.26 -38.88
N SER A 65 10.70 -9.45 -38.25
CA SER A 65 11.63 -10.49 -38.66
C SER A 65 10.94 -11.81 -38.98
N ALA A 66 11.46 -12.54 -39.94
CA ALA A 66 10.95 -13.85 -40.29
C ALA A 66 11.21 -14.90 -39.19
N ASN A 67 12.31 -14.78 -38.45
CA ASN A 67 12.66 -15.72 -37.39
C ASN A 67 13.43 -15.01 -36.26
N VAL A 68 13.02 -15.30 -35.00
CA VAL A 68 13.69 -14.78 -33.79
C VAL A 68 14.04 -15.92 -32.86
N SER A 69 15.30 -16.01 -32.47
CA SER A 69 15.79 -16.94 -31.44
C SER A 69 16.37 -16.18 -30.25
N ALA A 70 16.26 -16.75 -29.05
CA ALA A 70 16.73 -16.14 -27.82
C ALA A 70 17.38 -17.21 -26.90
N LYS A 71 18.52 -17.75 -27.28
CA LYS A 71 19.26 -18.75 -26.48
C LYS A 71 20.33 -18.08 -25.60
N LYS A 72 21.43 -17.60 -26.23
CA LYS A 72 22.53 -16.88 -25.56
C LYS A 72 22.33 -15.36 -25.70
N GLU A 73 21.79 -14.94 -26.80
CA GLU A 73 21.47 -13.58 -27.22
C GLU A 73 20.18 -13.62 -28.05
N VAL A 74 19.52 -12.49 -28.20
CA VAL A 74 18.39 -12.37 -29.12
C VAL A 74 18.90 -12.17 -30.51
N ILE A 75 18.56 -13.09 -31.41
CA ILE A 75 18.95 -13.06 -32.83
C ILE A 75 17.70 -13.01 -33.67
N ALA A 76 17.53 -11.95 -34.45
CA ALA A 76 16.49 -11.82 -35.44
C ALA A 76 17.08 -11.98 -36.85
N ALA A 77 16.58 -12.94 -37.60
CA ALA A 77 17.01 -13.18 -38.98
C ALA A 77 15.91 -12.80 -39.95
N GLY A 78 16.29 -12.20 -41.07
CA GLY A 78 15.33 -11.72 -42.08
C GLY A 78 14.48 -10.55 -41.61
N ALA A 79 15.06 -9.64 -40.84
CA ALA A 79 14.37 -8.44 -40.39
C ALA A 79 14.24 -7.41 -41.53
N LEU A 80 13.11 -6.75 -41.62
CA LEU A 80 12.84 -5.72 -42.62
C LEU A 80 13.07 -4.34 -42.00
N LEU A 81 14.19 -3.69 -42.40
CA LEU A 81 14.54 -2.32 -42.03
C LEU A 81 14.84 -1.50 -43.29
N PRO A 82 13.82 -1.06 -44.05
CA PRO A 82 14.02 -0.40 -45.35
C PRO A 82 14.87 0.87 -45.30
N GLN A 83 14.90 1.53 -44.12
CA GLN A 83 15.69 2.76 -43.92
C GLN A 83 17.23 2.41 -43.83
N VAL A 84 17.56 1.19 -43.40
CA VAL A 84 18.95 0.73 -43.22
C VAL A 84 19.46 -0.01 -44.47
N SER A 85 18.61 -0.90 -45.00
CA SER A 85 18.95 -1.72 -46.18
C SER A 85 17.71 -2.08 -46.99
N THR A 86 17.85 -2.17 -48.31
CA THR A 86 16.82 -2.71 -49.22
C THR A 86 16.62 -4.21 -49.05
N ASP A 87 17.70 -4.91 -48.59
CA ASP A 87 17.65 -6.33 -48.28
C ASP A 87 17.28 -6.56 -46.82
N THR A 88 16.92 -7.80 -46.50
CA THR A 88 16.72 -8.21 -45.11
C THR A 88 18.02 -8.15 -44.32
N VAL A 89 17.92 -7.79 -43.05
CA VAL A 89 19.04 -7.68 -42.14
C VAL A 89 18.96 -8.73 -41.02
N ARG A 90 20.10 -8.98 -40.37
CA ARG A 90 20.14 -9.73 -39.11
C ARG A 90 20.45 -8.79 -37.99
N ILE A 91 19.67 -8.89 -36.88
CA ILE A 91 19.84 -8.07 -35.70
C ILE A 91 20.20 -8.97 -34.53
N LEU A 92 21.30 -8.62 -33.83
CA LEU A 92 21.71 -9.28 -32.60
C LEU A 92 21.53 -8.31 -31.45
N VAL A 93 20.92 -8.78 -30.35
CA VAL A 93 20.75 -7.99 -29.14
C VAL A 93 21.21 -8.78 -27.93
N LYS A 94 22.05 -8.15 -27.12
CA LYS A 94 22.51 -8.68 -25.85
C LYS A 94 22.43 -7.60 -24.79
N ALA A 95 21.83 -7.94 -23.65
CA ALA A 95 21.86 -7.11 -22.46
C ALA A 95 22.80 -7.73 -21.43
N GLU A 96 23.56 -6.89 -20.75
CA GLU A 96 24.44 -7.30 -19.65
C GLU A 96 24.32 -6.34 -18.46
N GLN A 97 24.49 -6.89 -17.28
CA GLN A 97 24.52 -6.14 -16.05
C GLN A 97 25.74 -6.56 -15.24
N ARG A 98 26.59 -5.61 -14.89
CA ARG A 98 27.72 -5.89 -14.01
C ARG A 98 27.22 -6.26 -12.61
N LYS A 99 27.88 -7.23 -12.02
CA LYS A 99 27.58 -7.66 -10.64
C LYS A 99 27.61 -6.44 -9.70
N ASN A 100 26.58 -6.29 -8.89
CA ASN A 100 26.41 -5.18 -7.95
C ASN A 100 26.25 -3.78 -8.58
N SER A 101 25.93 -3.67 -9.86
CA SER A 101 25.61 -2.41 -10.53
C SER A 101 24.09 -2.31 -10.75
N PRO A 102 23.46 -1.16 -10.47
CA PRO A 102 22.08 -0.91 -10.88
C PRO A 102 21.95 -0.68 -12.39
N LEU A 103 23.10 -0.43 -13.07
CA LEU A 103 23.15 -0.12 -14.50
C LEU A 103 23.19 -1.38 -15.33
N LEU A 104 22.31 -1.44 -16.31
CA LEU A 104 22.25 -2.46 -17.34
C LEU A 104 22.64 -1.83 -18.69
N THR A 105 23.50 -2.46 -19.46
CA THR A 105 23.84 -2.03 -20.82
C THR A 105 23.24 -2.99 -21.83
N ALA A 106 22.56 -2.45 -22.83
CA ALA A 106 22.09 -3.20 -23.98
C ALA A 106 22.94 -2.87 -25.21
N HIS A 107 23.27 -3.89 -25.96
CA HIS A 107 24.11 -3.85 -27.18
C HIS A 107 23.29 -4.38 -28.35
N VAL A 108 23.18 -3.60 -29.42
CA VAL A 108 22.46 -3.96 -30.63
C VAL A 108 23.41 -3.91 -31.81
N ALA A 109 23.62 -5.03 -32.50
CA ALA A 109 24.38 -5.12 -33.75
C ALA A 109 23.42 -5.39 -34.92
N ILE A 110 23.63 -4.73 -36.03
CA ILE A 110 22.83 -4.87 -37.26
C ILE A 110 23.74 -5.30 -38.39
N LEU A 111 23.50 -6.48 -38.96
CA LEU A 111 24.24 -7.03 -40.09
C LEU A 111 23.41 -6.93 -41.34
N THR A 112 23.96 -6.25 -42.36
CA THR A 112 23.44 -6.16 -43.72
C THR A 112 24.23 -7.08 -44.67
N THR A 113 23.83 -7.14 -45.92
CA THR A 113 24.60 -7.84 -46.97
C THR A 113 26.03 -7.26 -47.18
N ALA A 114 26.22 -5.97 -46.87
CA ALA A 114 27.51 -5.28 -46.97
C ALA A 114 28.39 -5.42 -45.71
N GLY A 115 27.89 -6.05 -44.64
CA GLY A 115 28.58 -6.18 -43.36
C GLY A 115 27.82 -5.55 -42.17
N TYR A 116 28.49 -5.57 -40.99
CA TYR A 116 27.90 -4.94 -39.79
C TYR A 116 27.89 -3.42 -39.89
N VAL A 117 26.75 -2.83 -39.52
CA VAL A 117 26.56 -1.36 -39.48
C VAL A 117 27.35 -0.77 -38.31
N GLY A 118 28.25 0.15 -38.62
CA GLY A 118 29.07 0.85 -37.64
C GLY A 118 29.55 2.21 -38.16
N PRO A 119 30.39 2.94 -37.40
CA PRO A 119 30.84 4.30 -37.77
C PRO A 119 31.54 4.44 -39.13
N THR A 120 32.07 3.33 -39.65
CA THR A 120 32.79 3.28 -40.94
C THR A 120 31.91 2.88 -42.13
N THR A 121 30.62 2.59 -41.89
CA THR A 121 29.66 2.22 -42.93
C THR A 121 29.06 3.44 -43.59
N ASN A 122 28.19 3.24 -44.63
CA ASN A 122 27.48 4.32 -45.26
C ASN A 122 26.71 5.17 -44.21
N GLU A 123 26.91 6.47 -44.21
CA GLU A 123 26.37 7.40 -43.23
C GLU A 123 24.85 7.29 -43.11
N ARG A 124 24.14 7.19 -44.22
CA ARG A 124 22.68 7.05 -44.22
C ARG A 124 22.22 5.78 -43.51
N ALA A 125 22.88 4.65 -43.79
CA ALA A 125 22.56 3.37 -43.15
C ALA A 125 22.90 3.40 -41.66
N TYR A 126 24.01 4.04 -41.28
CA TYR A 126 24.44 4.20 -39.90
C TYR A 126 23.45 5.05 -39.10
N GLU A 127 23.08 6.21 -39.60
CA GLU A 127 22.11 7.10 -38.90
C GLU A 127 20.71 6.47 -38.82
N ALA A 128 20.27 5.76 -39.88
CA ALA A 128 18.99 5.02 -39.84
C ALA A 128 19.01 3.88 -38.81
N ALA A 129 20.11 3.14 -38.70
CA ALA A 129 20.27 2.09 -37.69
C ALA A 129 20.32 2.68 -36.28
N ARG A 130 21.05 3.78 -36.09
CA ARG A 130 21.09 4.52 -34.84
C ARG A 130 19.72 5.02 -34.41
N ALA A 131 18.97 5.62 -35.34
CA ALA A 131 17.61 6.11 -35.09
C ALA A 131 16.64 4.98 -34.72
N PHE A 132 16.74 3.83 -35.38
CA PHE A 132 15.97 2.63 -35.03
C PHE A 132 16.25 2.18 -33.57
N VAL A 133 17.51 2.06 -33.19
CA VAL A 133 17.90 1.67 -31.84
C VAL A 133 17.48 2.73 -30.81
N GLN A 134 17.64 4.02 -31.16
CA GLN A 134 17.19 5.15 -30.31
C GLN A 134 15.69 5.11 -30.05
N GLN A 135 14.89 4.87 -31.08
CA GLN A 135 13.43 4.78 -30.98
C GLN A 135 13.02 3.66 -30.00
N HIS A 136 13.59 2.47 -30.17
CA HIS A 136 13.28 1.34 -29.28
C HIS A 136 13.80 1.53 -27.86
N SER A 137 14.95 2.16 -27.69
CA SER A 137 15.47 2.53 -26.38
C SER A 137 14.56 3.50 -25.65
N THR A 138 14.06 4.54 -26.35
CA THR A 138 13.09 5.49 -25.80
C THR A 138 11.76 4.82 -25.47
N ALA A 139 11.24 3.97 -26.36
CA ALA A 139 10.00 3.22 -26.11
C ALA A 139 10.10 2.30 -24.89
N LEU A 140 11.21 1.58 -24.74
CA LEU A 140 11.46 0.72 -23.58
C LEU A 140 11.52 1.55 -22.27
N ARG A 141 12.23 2.68 -22.27
CA ARG A 141 12.26 3.58 -21.10
C ARG A 141 10.87 4.10 -20.72
N ARG A 142 10.09 4.52 -21.71
CA ARG A 142 8.73 4.98 -21.49
C ARG A 142 7.87 3.87 -20.88
N GLN A 143 8.01 2.63 -21.37
CA GLN A 143 7.30 1.48 -20.82
C GLN A 143 7.68 1.20 -19.37
N LEU A 144 8.97 1.25 -19.03
CA LEU A 144 9.45 1.06 -17.66
C LEU A 144 8.95 2.16 -16.74
N ALA A 145 9.06 3.43 -17.13
CA ALA A 145 8.57 4.55 -16.35
C ALA A 145 7.04 4.48 -16.13
N GLN A 146 6.29 4.04 -17.16
CA GLN A 146 4.85 3.83 -17.04
C GLN A 146 4.51 2.72 -16.05
N GLN A 147 5.28 1.63 -16.01
CA GLN A 147 5.09 0.54 -15.03
C GLN A 147 5.40 1.00 -13.61
N GLU A 148 6.48 1.76 -13.42
CA GLU A 148 6.81 2.36 -12.11
C GLU A 148 5.67 3.26 -11.62
N LEU A 149 5.18 4.15 -12.49
CA LEU A 149 4.06 5.04 -12.19
C LEU A 149 2.79 4.26 -11.81
N THR A 150 2.41 3.29 -12.63
CA THR A 150 1.22 2.46 -12.39
C THR A 150 1.32 1.72 -11.04
N SER A 151 2.52 1.20 -10.71
CA SER A 151 2.77 0.56 -9.43
C SER A 151 2.63 1.54 -8.25
N ALA A 152 3.18 2.74 -8.40
CA ALA A 152 3.09 3.79 -7.38
C ALA A 152 1.64 4.28 -7.17
N GLU A 153 0.87 4.47 -8.25
CA GLU A 153 -0.55 4.84 -8.20
C GLU A 153 -1.41 3.76 -7.54
N LYS A 154 -1.11 2.48 -7.81
CA LYS A 154 -1.76 1.36 -7.12
C LYS A 154 -1.46 1.38 -5.62
N GLY A 155 -0.22 1.63 -5.23
CA GLY A 155 0.17 1.79 -3.82
C GLY A 155 -0.58 2.93 -3.15
N LEU A 156 -0.71 4.07 -3.82
CA LEU A 156 -1.49 5.22 -3.33
C LEU A 156 -2.97 4.87 -3.11
N SER A 157 -3.57 4.17 -4.07
CA SER A 157 -4.96 3.71 -3.96
C SER A 157 -5.17 2.76 -2.79
N GLN A 158 -4.23 1.85 -2.54
CA GLN A 158 -4.26 0.95 -1.39
C GLN A 158 -4.20 1.71 -0.06
N LEU A 159 -3.25 2.65 0.08
CA LEU A 159 -3.12 3.47 1.29
C LEU A 159 -4.38 4.27 1.60
N ARG A 160 -5.02 4.86 0.57
CA ARG A 160 -6.30 5.57 0.72
C ARG A 160 -7.44 4.66 1.15
N THR A 161 -7.49 3.43 0.63
CA THR A 161 -8.48 2.43 1.04
C THR A 161 -8.30 2.03 2.50
N GLU A 162 -7.04 1.83 2.93
CA GLU A 162 -6.71 1.51 4.32
C GLU A 162 -7.08 2.65 5.28
N LEU A 163 -6.80 3.90 4.89
CA LEU A 163 -7.24 5.08 5.67
C LEU A 163 -8.75 5.13 5.85
N ASN A 164 -9.52 4.94 4.76
CA ASN A 164 -10.97 4.90 4.83
C ASN A 164 -11.50 3.78 5.76
N ASN A 165 -10.83 2.63 5.77
CA ASN A 165 -11.21 1.53 6.66
C ASN A 165 -10.93 1.89 8.13
N LEU A 166 -9.77 2.49 8.45
CA LEU A 166 -9.45 2.97 9.80
C LEU A 166 -10.47 3.99 10.29
N GLN A 167 -10.87 4.94 9.45
CA GLN A 167 -11.89 5.94 9.78
C GLN A 167 -13.23 5.28 10.12
N ARG A 168 -13.66 4.30 9.33
CA ARG A 168 -14.90 3.55 9.62
C ARG A 168 -14.83 2.76 10.92
N GLU A 169 -13.68 2.13 11.20
CA GLU A 169 -13.50 1.41 12.48
C GLU A 169 -13.53 2.37 13.67
N ARG A 170 -12.90 3.53 13.56
CA ARG A 170 -12.97 4.58 14.58
C ARG A 170 -14.41 5.06 14.81
N GLU A 171 -15.18 5.32 13.76
CA GLU A 171 -16.59 5.71 13.87
C GLU A 171 -17.44 4.65 14.57
N ARG A 172 -17.21 3.37 14.24
CA ARG A 172 -17.87 2.24 14.90
C ARG A 172 -17.50 2.15 16.38
N ALA A 173 -16.23 2.36 16.71
CA ALA A 173 -15.78 2.38 18.09
C ALA A 173 -16.44 3.53 18.87
N ASN A 174 -16.47 4.74 18.32
CA ASN A 174 -17.15 5.89 18.91
C ASN A 174 -18.65 5.62 19.14
N SER A 175 -19.34 5.08 18.14
CA SER A 175 -20.74 4.69 18.29
C SER A 175 -20.95 3.64 19.40
N SER A 176 -19.99 2.72 19.55
CA SER A 176 -20.03 1.70 20.61
C SER A 176 -19.75 2.28 22.00
N ILE A 177 -18.89 3.32 22.10
CA ILE A 177 -18.65 4.08 23.34
C ILE A 177 -19.96 4.73 23.80
N GLU A 178 -20.64 5.44 22.91
CA GLU A 178 -21.91 6.11 23.24
C GLU A 178 -22.99 5.12 23.72
N LYS A 179 -23.12 3.98 23.03
CA LYS A 179 -24.02 2.90 23.45
C LYS A 179 -23.64 2.32 24.83
N SER A 180 -22.34 2.19 25.11
CA SER A 180 -21.89 1.70 26.41
C SER A 180 -22.17 2.69 27.51
N ARG A 181 -21.97 4.00 27.27
CA ARG A 181 -22.31 5.10 28.22
C ARG A 181 -23.79 5.14 28.49
N GLN A 182 -24.64 5.05 27.46
CA GLN A 182 -26.07 5.02 27.61
C GLN A 182 -26.53 3.84 28.48
N ARG A 183 -26.05 2.64 28.20
CA ARG A 183 -26.38 1.43 28.97
C ARG A 183 -25.89 1.50 30.42
N ALA A 184 -24.73 2.11 30.65
CA ALA A 184 -24.24 2.35 32.01
C ALA A 184 -25.17 3.32 32.77
N ALA A 185 -25.66 4.40 32.15
CA ALA A 185 -26.59 5.33 32.73
C ALA A 185 -27.98 4.70 33.02
N GLU A 186 -28.47 3.87 32.09
CA GLU A 186 -29.69 3.08 32.30
C GLU A 186 -29.53 2.13 33.51
N ALA A 187 -28.40 1.45 33.62
CA ALA A 187 -28.10 0.57 34.75
C ALA A 187 -28.05 1.33 36.09
N VAL A 188 -27.50 2.54 36.13
CA VAL A 188 -27.54 3.40 37.33
C VAL A 188 -28.98 3.75 37.73
N THR A 189 -29.83 4.05 36.75
CA THR A 189 -31.25 4.31 36.99
C THR A 189 -31.95 3.08 37.56
N ASP A 190 -31.68 1.90 37.01
CA ASP A 190 -32.24 0.63 37.52
C ASP A 190 -31.79 0.33 38.95
N GLN A 191 -30.52 0.61 39.30
CA GLN A 191 -30.03 0.51 40.68
C GLN A 191 -30.79 1.42 41.63
N GLN A 192 -31.01 2.69 41.24
CA GLN A 192 -31.75 3.67 42.05
C GLN A 192 -33.19 3.22 42.28
N ASN A 193 -33.85 2.74 41.21
CA ASN A 193 -35.23 2.24 41.31
C ASN A 193 -35.32 0.98 42.20
N ALA A 194 -34.37 0.09 42.08
CA ALA A 194 -34.31 -1.11 42.91
C ALA A 194 -34.10 -0.77 44.39
N ARG A 195 -33.21 0.18 44.71
CA ARG A 195 -33.00 0.70 46.08
C ARG A 195 -34.25 1.35 46.64
N ALA A 196 -34.89 2.26 45.89
CA ALA A 196 -36.13 2.88 46.31
C ALA A 196 -37.25 1.84 46.60
N THR A 197 -37.29 0.76 45.78
CA THR A 197 -38.24 -0.35 46.02
C THR A 197 -37.89 -1.09 47.32
N MET A 198 -36.64 -1.36 47.61
CA MET A 198 -36.21 -1.99 48.86
C MET A 198 -36.52 -1.12 50.09
N ASP A 199 -36.28 0.19 49.99
CA ASP A 199 -36.55 1.16 51.05
C ASP A 199 -38.07 1.20 51.40
N GLN A 200 -38.95 1.05 50.41
CA GLN A 200 -40.38 0.96 50.60
C GLN A 200 -40.83 -0.40 51.17
N LEU A 201 -40.18 -1.50 50.78
CA LEU A 201 -40.53 -2.84 51.22
C LEU A 201 -40.09 -3.13 52.64
N THR A 202 -38.92 -2.61 53.06
CA THR A 202 -38.33 -2.88 54.39
C THR A 202 -39.28 -2.59 55.53
N PRO A 203 -39.89 -1.40 55.69
CA PRO A 203 -40.85 -1.12 56.78
C PRO A 203 -42.14 -1.94 56.67
N ARG A 204 -42.57 -2.26 55.43
CA ARG A 204 -43.78 -3.10 55.23
C ARG A 204 -43.51 -4.54 55.67
N ILE A 205 -42.37 -5.08 55.41
CA ILE A 205 -41.95 -6.42 55.84
C ILE A 205 -41.87 -6.48 57.36
N GLU A 206 -41.25 -5.46 58.00
CA GLU A 206 -41.16 -5.41 59.46
C GLU A 206 -42.56 -5.30 60.14
N ALA A 207 -43.45 -4.43 59.62
CA ALA A 207 -44.75 -4.35 60.10
C ALA A 207 -45.57 -5.67 59.98
N LYS A 208 -45.41 -6.35 58.81
CA LYS A 208 -46.07 -7.63 58.56
C LYS A 208 -45.49 -8.77 59.43
N ARG A 209 -44.21 -8.76 59.71
CA ARG A 209 -43.56 -9.70 60.65
C ARG A 209 -44.14 -9.58 62.03
N VAL A 210 -44.30 -8.39 62.53
CA VAL A 210 -44.91 -8.12 63.85
C VAL A 210 -46.39 -8.58 63.90
N GLU A 211 -47.17 -8.24 62.85
CA GLU A 211 -48.58 -8.67 62.72
C GLU A 211 -48.71 -10.21 62.74
N VAL A 212 -47.94 -10.93 61.93
CA VAL A 212 -47.95 -12.42 61.84
C VAL A 212 -47.49 -13.04 63.18
N ALA A 213 -46.56 -12.43 63.90
CA ALA A 213 -46.08 -12.90 65.18
C ALA A 213 -47.18 -12.73 66.29
N GLN A 214 -47.98 -11.66 66.23
CA GLN A 214 -49.06 -11.37 67.16
C GLN A 214 -50.35 -12.14 66.83
N THR A 215 -50.68 -12.26 65.54
CA THR A 215 -51.93 -12.90 65.09
C THR A 215 -51.57 -13.85 63.90
N PRO A 216 -51.16 -15.05 64.16
CA PRO A 216 -50.78 -16.01 63.14
C PRO A 216 -51.97 -16.36 62.24
N SER A 217 -51.81 -16.20 60.90
CA SER A 217 -52.78 -16.61 59.89
C SER A 217 -52.07 -17.05 58.59
N ASP A 218 -52.66 -17.98 57.87
CA ASP A 218 -52.15 -18.43 56.60
C ASP A 218 -52.07 -17.31 55.56
N ALA A 219 -53.05 -16.43 55.56
CA ALA A 219 -53.13 -15.24 54.71
C ALA A 219 -51.94 -14.27 55.00
N GLY A 220 -51.76 -13.95 56.31
CA GLY A 220 -50.67 -13.07 56.75
C GLY A 220 -49.24 -13.65 56.40
N THR A 221 -49.06 -14.94 56.61
CA THR A 221 -47.84 -15.65 56.28
C THR A 221 -47.56 -15.62 54.75
N LYS A 222 -48.61 -15.83 53.95
CA LYS A 222 -48.50 -15.73 52.47
C LYS A 222 -48.08 -14.32 52.04
N GLU A 223 -48.73 -13.27 52.57
CA GLU A 223 -48.40 -11.88 52.24
C GLU A 223 -46.97 -11.52 52.63
N LEU A 224 -46.48 -11.95 53.82
CA LEU A 224 -45.11 -11.77 54.23
C LEU A 224 -44.14 -12.42 53.26
N ASN A 225 -44.42 -13.66 52.85
CA ASN A 225 -43.60 -14.37 51.88
C ASN A 225 -43.57 -13.67 50.51
N ASP A 226 -44.65 -13.09 50.05
CA ASP A 226 -44.70 -12.34 48.79
C ASP A 226 -43.93 -11.02 48.88
N LEU A 227 -43.94 -10.33 50.02
CA LEU A 227 -43.13 -9.14 50.27
C LEU A 227 -41.63 -9.51 50.27
N LEU A 228 -41.22 -10.61 50.91
CA LEU A 228 -39.85 -11.11 50.92
C LEU A 228 -39.37 -11.48 49.52
N LYS A 229 -40.21 -12.12 48.72
CA LYS A 229 -39.89 -12.41 47.30
C LYS A 229 -39.67 -11.12 46.49
N GLN A 230 -40.50 -10.08 46.71
CA GLN A 230 -40.34 -8.79 46.05
C GLN A 230 -39.01 -8.13 46.45
N GLN A 231 -38.66 -8.18 47.76
CA GLN A 231 -37.37 -7.67 48.24
C GLN A 231 -36.20 -8.40 47.59
N THR A 232 -36.21 -9.74 47.53
CA THR A 232 -35.18 -10.53 46.88
C THR A 232 -35.05 -10.18 45.41
N LYS A 233 -36.18 -10.01 44.69
CA LYS A 233 -36.19 -9.56 43.31
C LYS A 233 -35.55 -8.19 43.10
N ALA A 234 -35.85 -7.23 44.00
CA ALA A 234 -35.25 -5.91 43.96
C ALA A 234 -33.71 -5.97 44.19
N GLN A 235 -33.25 -6.77 45.17
CA GLN A 235 -31.84 -7.02 45.45
C GLN A 235 -31.11 -7.62 44.21
N ASP A 236 -31.74 -8.62 43.59
CA ASP A 236 -31.19 -9.24 42.37
C ASP A 236 -31.12 -8.26 41.21
N THR A 237 -32.12 -7.37 41.07
CA THR A 237 -32.12 -6.31 40.05
C THR A 237 -30.99 -5.32 40.29
N GLU A 238 -30.83 -4.83 41.54
CA GLU A 238 -29.71 -3.94 41.89
C GLU A 238 -28.35 -4.56 41.58
N ARG A 239 -28.15 -5.81 42.00
CA ARG A 239 -26.88 -6.53 41.75
C ARG A 239 -26.57 -6.65 40.26
N LYS A 240 -27.57 -7.05 39.44
CA LYS A 240 -27.42 -7.16 37.97
C LYS A 240 -27.14 -5.82 37.33
N ALA A 241 -27.83 -4.78 37.77
CA ALA A 241 -27.63 -3.43 37.27
C ALA A 241 -26.23 -2.91 37.61
N LEU A 242 -25.71 -3.15 38.81
CA LEU A 242 -24.34 -2.79 39.21
C LEU A 242 -23.30 -3.52 38.36
N GLU A 243 -23.50 -4.80 38.08
CA GLU A 243 -22.63 -5.57 37.22
C GLU A 243 -22.66 -5.04 35.76
N THR A 244 -23.85 -4.71 35.27
CA THR A 244 -24.02 -4.13 33.91
C THR A 244 -23.33 -2.77 33.82
N GLU A 245 -23.49 -1.88 34.79
CA GLU A 245 -22.80 -0.59 34.84
C GLU A 245 -21.28 -0.78 34.75
N ARG A 246 -20.69 -1.61 35.63
CA ARG A 246 -19.26 -1.87 35.66
C ARG A 246 -18.73 -2.41 34.31
N ASN A 247 -19.43 -3.36 33.72
CA ASN A 247 -19.07 -3.96 32.47
C ASN A 247 -19.14 -2.95 31.31
N MET A 248 -20.13 -2.08 31.30
CA MET A 248 -20.30 -1.05 30.26
C MET A 248 -19.27 0.07 30.40
N VAL A 249 -18.93 0.49 31.62
CA VAL A 249 -17.86 1.47 31.88
C VAL A 249 -16.52 0.90 31.39
N LYS A 250 -16.16 -0.30 31.82
CA LYS A 250 -14.90 -0.96 31.38
C LYS A 250 -14.83 -1.10 29.87
N LYS A 251 -15.91 -1.52 29.23
CA LYS A 251 -15.98 -1.61 27.77
C LYS A 251 -15.79 -0.26 27.10
N GLY A 252 -16.37 0.80 27.66
CA GLY A 252 -16.18 2.17 27.18
C GLY A 252 -14.72 2.59 27.21
N GLU A 253 -14.04 2.37 28.33
CA GLU A 253 -12.61 2.67 28.50
C GLU A 253 -11.71 1.89 27.51
N GLU A 254 -11.98 0.61 27.31
CA GLU A 254 -11.24 -0.22 26.34
C GLU A 254 -11.41 0.32 24.91
N LEU A 255 -12.64 0.73 24.54
CA LEU A 255 -12.91 1.32 23.24
C LEU A 255 -12.27 2.71 23.06
N GLU A 256 -12.22 3.54 24.13
CA GLU A 256 -11.51 4.82 24.07
C GLU A 256 -10.01 4.66 23.82
N LEU A 257 -9.38 3.66 24.42
CA LEU A 257 -7.98 3.31 24.12
C LEU A 257 -7.82 2.86 22.66
N GLN A 258 -8.80 2.11 22.14
CA GLN A 258 -8.77 1.68 20.76
C GLN A 258 -8.95 2.86 19.78
N VAL A 259 -9.82 3.83 20.09
CA VAL A 259 -9.97 5.06 19.28
C VAL A 259 -8.68 5.84 19.23
N LYS A 260 -7.97 6.04 20.35
CA LYS A 260 -6.65 6.70 20.37
C LYS A 260 -5.66 6.02 19.44
N LYS A 261 -5.65 4.68 19.42
CA LYS A 261 -4.80 3.91 18.51
C LYS A 261 -5.18 4.13 17.04
N TYR A 262 -6.47 4.18 16.73
CA TYR A 262 -6.93 4.49 15.38
C TYR A 262 -6.51 5.90 14.94
N ASP A 263 -6.60 6.91 15.83
CA ASP A 263 -6.17 8.27 15.53
C ASP A 263 -4.66 8.32 15.19
N GLU A 264 -3.81 7.60 15.94
CA GLU A 264 -2.37 7.50 15.65
C GLU A 264 -2.10 6.79 14.32
N ASP A 265 -2.82 5.69 14.04
CA ASP A 265 -2.65 4.94 12.81
C ASP A 265 -3.16 5.73 11.58
N GLU A 266 -4.24 6.51 11.72
CA GLU A 266 -4.72 7.44 10.69
C GLU A 266 -3.67 8.50 10.37
N LEU A 267 -3.05 9.11 11.38
CA LEU A 267 -1.99 10.11 11.18
C LEU A 267 -0.80 9.51 10.39
N ARG A 268 -0.32 8.33 10.82
CA ARG A 268 0.75 7.62 10.11
C ARG A 268 0.38 7.29 8.66
N LYS A 269 -0.88 6.93 8.43
CA LYS A 269 -1.39 6.61 7.09
C LYS A 269 -1.48 7.85 6.21
N GLN A 270 -1.90 8.99 6.75
CA GLN A 270 -1.92 10.28 6.05
C GLN A 270 -0.52 10.72 5.63
N GLU A 271 0.47 10.57 6.51
CA GLU A 271 1.87 10.84 6.17
C GLU A 271 2.40 9.91 5.06
N ALA A 272 2.02 8.62 5.10
CA ALA A 272 2.41 7.68 4.06
C ALA A 272 1.77 8.04 2.71
N ILE A 273 0.51 8.47 2.70
CA ILE A 273 -0.19 8.97 1.51
C ILE A 273 0.52 10.18 0.93
N ALA A 274 0.87 11.18 1.75
CA ALA A 274 1.57 12.38 1.29
C ALA A 274 2.93 12.05 0.63
N ARG A 275 3.70 11.13 1.23
CA ARG A 275 4.95 10.64 0.63
C ARG A 275 4.71 9.93 -0.70
N GLN A 276 3.68 9.10 -0.78
CA GLN A 276 3.33 8.35 -2.00
C GLN A 276 2.83 9.29 -3.11
N GLU A 277 2.07 10.33 -2.78
CA GLU A 277 1.64 11.36 -3.73
C GLU A 277 2.82 12.12 -4.34
N THR A 278 3.81 12.47 -3.51
CA THR A 278 5.05 13.08 -3.99
C THR A 278 5.78 12.15 -4.96
N LEU A 279 5.89 10.85 -4.62
CA LEU A 279 6.51 9.86 -5.51
C LEU A 279 5.77 9.76 -6.86
N VAL A 280 4.43 9.67 -6.83
CA VAL A 280 3.61 9.64 -8.05
C VAL A 280 3.84 10.89 -8.90
N GLY A 281 3.92 12.09 -8.28
CA GLY A 281 4.25 13.34 -8.97
C GLY A 281 5.60 13.26 -9.68
N THR A 282 6.65 12.87 -8.97
CA THR A 282 8.00 12.72 -9.54
C THR A 282 8.06 11.71 -10.68
N LEU A 283 7.34 10.59 -10.56
CA LEU A 283 7.29 9.57 -11.62
C LEU A 283 6.54 10.04 -12.86
N ARG A 284 5.50 10.88 -12.72
CA ARG A 284 4.83 11.53 -13.86
C ARG A 284 5.77 12.48 -14.58
N GLU A 285 6.46 13.34 -13.86
CA GLU A 285 7.46 14.24 -14.43
C GLU A 285 8.57 13.46 -15.17
N LYS A 286 9.06 12.36 -14.58
CA LYS A 286 10.02 11.46 -15.21
C LYS A 286 9.49 10.88 -16.53
N LEU A 287 8.23 10.41 -16.56
CA LEU A 287 7.60 9.87 -17.76
C LEU A 287 7.44 10.93 -18.85
N ASP A 288 7.03 12.15 -18.51
CA ASP A 288 6.83 13.26 -19.43
C ASP A 288 8.17 13.78 -20.02
N ALA A 289 9.26 13.64 -19.29
CA ALA A 289 10.60 14.02 -19.73
C ALA A 289 11.21 13.05 -20.76
N ILE A 290 10.67 11.82 -20.91
CA ILE A 290 11.15 10.83 -21.88
C ILE A 290 10.64 11.19 -23.28
N ARG A 291 11.52 11.70 -24.13
CA ARG A 291 11.25 12.13 -25.52
C ARG A 291 12.02 11.27 -26.51
#